data_d62c68113ce41ffb35cc3ef898badd4e
#
_entry.id   d62c68113ce41ffb35cc3ef898badd4e
#
_cell.length_a   1.000
_cell.length_b   1.000
_cell.length_c   1.000
_cell.angle_alpha   90.00
_cell.angle_beta   90.00
_cell.angle_gamma   90.00
#
_symmetry.space_group_name_H-M   'P 1'
#
loop_
_entity.id
_entity.type
_entity.pdbx_description
1 polymer ?
#
loop_
_entity_poly.entity_id
_entity_poly.type
_entity_poly.pdbx_seq_one_letter_code
_entity_poly.pdbx_strand_id
1 'polypeptide(L)'
;MYGVSGIPHTEWNGHDSHVGGASGGNWESLYPGYLELVQGFGIQETPWRIGISGEYEPGAENVSFAVEVLIDNIDSTVNIDNLYLEIFVVEDDIYSYWGTVDQWHNARNVARKYITKGGQQKLPITILESGQSEVFYSDFNLEDAWEHSNIKI
;
A
#
# COMPACT_ATOMS: atom_id res chain seq x y z
N MET A 1 5.62 2.34 -12.40
CA MET A 1 5.22 0.90 -12.40
C MET A 1 6.48 0.09 -12.24
N TYR A 2 6.49 -0.82 -11.27
CA TYR A 2 7.65 -1.68 -11.01
C TYR A 2 7.85 -2.67 -12.15
N GLY A 3 9.11 -2.86 -12.57
CA GLY A 3 9.46 -3.78 -13.65
C GLY A 3 9.57 -5.22 -13.14
N VAL A 4 8.44 -5.88 -12.85
CA VAL A 4 8.44 -7.26 -12.37
C VAL A 4 8.99 -8.19 -13.42
N SER A 5 10.17 -8.76 -13.19
CA SER A 5 10.88 -9.65 -14.11
C SER A 5 10.77 -11.14 -13.77
N GLY A 6 10.23 -11.47 -12.61
CA GLY A 6 10.05 -12.84 -12.12
C GLY A 6 9.17 -12.93 -10.90
N ILE A 7 8.83 -14.13 -10.48
CA ILE A 7 7.99 -14.40 -9.30
C ILE A 7 8.71 -15.43 -8.42
N PRO A 8 8.73 -15.25 -7.09
CA PRO A 8 8.23 -14.11 -6.32
C PRO A 8 9.07 -12.84 -6.54
N HIS A 9 8.44 -11.69 -6.36
CA HIS A 9 9.07 -10.37 -6.49
C HIS A 9 8.60 -9.50 -5.33
N THR A 10 9.54 -8.91 -4.60
CA THR A 10 9.27 -7.98 -3.49
C THR A 10 9.85 -6.61 -3.83
N GLU A 11 9.09 -5.58 -3.52
CA GLU A 11 9.50 -4.17 -3.63
C GLU A 11 9.52 -3.54 -2.23
N TRP A 12 10.57 -2.78 -1.94
CA TRP A 12 10.82 -2.17 -0.66
C TRP A 12 10.85 -0.65 -0.81
N ASN A 13 9.86 0.03 -0.24
CA ASN A 13 9.68 1.49 -0.34
C ASN A 13 9.78 2.04 -1.77
N GLY A 14 9.51 1.21 -2.79
CA GLY A 14 9.63 1.60 -4.18
C GLY A 14 11.06 1.84 -4.67
N HIS A 15 12.07 1.49 -3.89
CA HIS A 15 13.47 1.80 -4.14
C HIS A 15 14.32 0.55 -4.39
N ASP A 16 14.16 -0.45 -3.53
CA ASP A 16 14.87 -1.71 -3.66
C ASP A 16 13.93 -2.84 -4.03
N SER A 17 14.41 -3.77 -4.84
CA SER A 17 13.64 -4.93 -5.26
C SER A 17 14.43 -6.22 -5.09
N HIS A 18 13.72 -7.30 -4.78
CA HIS A 18 14.27 -8.65 -4.76
C HIS A 18 13.40 -9.58 -5.59
N VAL A 19 14.02 -10.29 -6.52
CA VAL A 19 13.37 -11.28 -7.38
C VAL A 19 13.87 -12.67 -7.03
N GLY A 20 12.94 -13.58 -6.82
CA GLY A 20 13.23 -14.96 -6.46
C GLY A 20 12.91 -15.27 -5.01
N GLY A 21 12.79 -16.55 -4.72
CA GLY A 21 12.53 -17.10 -3.40
C GLY A 21 13.61 -18.09 -2.99
N ALA A 22 13.50 -18.58 -1.77
CA ALA A 22 14.35 -19.65 -1.30
C ALA A 22 14.02 -20.99 -2.00
N SER A 23 15.02 -21.71 -2.44
CA SER A 23 14.84 -23.05 -2.97
C SER A 23 14.61 -24.06 -1.85
N GLY A 24 13.77 -25.08 -2.10
CA GLY A 24 13.55 -26.15 -1.15
C GLY A 24 12.86 -25.74 0.16
N GLY A 25 12.17 -24.62 0.20
CA GLY A 25 11.47 -24.12 1.40
C GLY A 25 12.38 -23.53 2.48
N ASN A 26 13.65 -23.33 2.19
CA ASN A 26 14.61 -22.72 3.12
C ASN A 26 14.48 -21.19 3.16
N TRP A 27 13.34 -20.70 3.64
CA TRP A 27 13.04 -19.27 3.76
C TRP A 27 13.98 -18.54 4.73
N GLU A 28 14.55 -19.25 5.71
CA GLU A 28 15.51 -18.69 6.69
C GLU A 28 16.74 -18.08 5.99
N SER A 29 17.10 -18.58 4.81
CA SER A 29 18.24 -18.04 4.06
C SER A 29 18.00 -16.63 3.52
N LEU A 30 16.73 -16.22 3.33
CA LEU A 30 16.34 -14.88 2.86
C LEU A 30 16.14 -13.89 4.00
N TYR A 31 15.80 -14.39 5.18
CA TYR A 31 15.44 -13.57 6.33
C TYR A 31 16.47 -12.48 6.71
N PRO A 32 17.77 -12.78 6.78
CA PRO A 32 18.77 -11.77 7.14
C PRO A 32 18.77 -10.58 6.17
N GLY A 33 18.69 -10.83 4.86
CA GLY A 33 18.64 -9.77 3.84
C GLY A 33 17.38 -8.93 3.94
N TYR A 34 16.22 -9.55 4.15
CA TYR A 34 14.97 -8.83 4.36
C TYR A 34 14.96 -8.04 5.67
N LEU A 35 15.55 -8.60 6.74
CA LEU A 35 15.66 -7.90 8.02
C LEU A 35 16.53 -6.64 7.89
N GLU A 36 17.63 -6.71 7.16
CA GLU A 36 18.52 -5.57 6.90
C GLU A 36 17.78 -4.46 6.15
N LEU A 37 16.99 -4.80 5.11
CA LEU A 37 16.14 -3.84 4.38
C LEU A 37 15.11 -3.19 5.31
N VAL A 38 14.36 -3.98 6.08
CA VAL A 38 13.35 -3.46 7.02
C VAL A 38 14.00 -2.53 8.06
N GLN A 39 15.14 -2.89 8.60
CA GLN A 39 15.85 -2.06 9.58
C GLN A 39 16.39 -0.78 8.93
N GLY A 40 16.91 -0.86 7.71
CA GLY A 40 17.40 0.30 6.96
C GLY A 40 16.31 1.31 6.67
N PHE A 41 15.13 0.86 6.26
CA PHE A 41 13.99 1.74 5.97
C PHE A 41 13.26 2.21 7.23
N GLY A 42 13.20 1.38 8.28
CA GLY A 42 12.48 1.67 9.50
C GLY A 42 13.03 2.85 10.32
N ILE A 43 14.28 3.26 10.07
CA ILE A 43 14.92 4.41 10.72
C ILE A 43 14.86 5.69 9.88
N GLN A 44 14.35 5.62 8.66
CA GLN A 44 14.21 6.79 7.80
C GLN A 44 13.01 7.62 8.26
N GLU A 45 13.28 8.84 8.64
CA GLU A 45 12.21 9.80 8.91
C GLU A 45 11.57 10.24 7.59
N THR A 46 10.25 10.36 7.61
CA THR A 46 9.51 10.93 6.49
C THR A 46 8.87 12.24 6.92
N PRO A 47 8.92 13.29 6.09
CA PRO A 47 8.22 14.53 6.37
C PRO A 47 6.70 14.43 6.14
N TRP A 48 6.23 13.29 5.61
CA TRP A 48 4.85 13.12 5.22
C TRP A 48 4.07 12.37 6.29
N ARG A 49 2.85 12.86 6.56
CA ARG A 49 1.82 12.12 7.29
C ARG A 49 0.62 11.91 6.41
N ILE A 50 0.02 10.75 6.52
CA ILE A 50 -1.22 10.41 5.82
C ILE A 50 -2.26 10.08 6.89
N GLY A 51 -3.37 10.81 6.85
CA GLY A 51 -4.57 10.53 7.63
C GLY A 51 -5.68 10.02 6.72
N ILE A 52 -6.38 8.98 7.13
CA ILE A 52 -7.56 8.47 6.42
C ILE A 52 -8.74 8.58 7.36
N SER A 53 -9.83 9.16 6.88
CA SER A 53 -11.09 9.26 7.62
C SER A 53 -12.26 8.97 6.70
N GLY A 54 -13.30 8.35 7.22
CA GLY A 54 -14.50 8.05 6.44
C GLY A 54 -15.60 7.50 7.32
N GLU A 55 -16.78 7.41 6.77
CA GLU A 55 -17.93 6.83 7.41
C GLU A 55 -18.41 5.63 6.59
N TYR A 56 -18.71 4.56 7.28
CA TYR A 56 -19.33 3.37 6.73
C TYR A 56 -20.59 3.06 7.52
N GLU A 57 -21.72 3.06 6.83
CA GLU A 57 -22.96 2.57 7.41
C GLU A 57 -23.12 1.07 7.12
N PRO A 58 -23.31 0.22 8.14
CA PRO A 58 -23.54 -1.20 7.93
C PRO A 58 -24.72 -1.44 6.97
N GLY A 59 -24.46 -2.15 5.87
CA GLY A 59 -25.43 -2.41 4.81
C GLY A 59 -25.43 -1.38 3.67
N ALA A 60 -24.62 -0.32 3.77
CA ALA A 60 -24.36 0.53 2.61
C ALA A 60 -23.46 -0.18 1.60
N GLU A 61 -23.77 -0.03 0.33
CA GLU A 61 -22.92 -0.54 -0.76
C GLU A 61 -21.74 0.37 -1.07
N ASN A 62 -21.81 1.64 -0.64
CA ASN A 62 -20.81 2.66 -0.94
C ASN A 62 -20.08 3.11 0.32
N VAL A 63 -18.77 3.25 0.22
CA VAL A 63 -17.88 3.80 1.24
C VAL A 63 -17.31 5.12 0.74
N SER A 64 -17.57 6.20 1.47
CA SER A 64 -16.99 7.52 1.20
C SER A 64 -15.89 7.82 2.22
N PHE A 65 -14.77 8.35 1.75
CA PHE A 65 -13.63 8.63 2.61
C PHE A 65 -12.84 9.86 2.14
N ALA A 66 -12.02 10.37 3.04
CA ALA A 66 -11.04 11.41 2.76
C ALA A 66 -9.64 10.94 3.13
N VAL A 67 -8.67 11.30 2.33
CA VAL A 67 -7.24 11.12 2.61
C VAL A 67 -6.62 12.49 2.75
N GLU A 68 -6.09 12.78 3.93
CA GLU A 68 -5.30 13.97 4.18
C GLU A 68 -3.82 13.65 4.06
N VAL A 69 -3.10 14.41 3.26
CA VAL A 69 -1.64 14.39 3.19
C VAL A 69 -1.13 15.68 3.83
N LEU A 70 -0.33 15.53 4.88
CA LEU A 70 0.27 16.65 5.62
C LEU A 70 1.78 16.61 5.49
N ILE A 71 2.39 17.76 5.31
CA ILE A 71 3.84 17.93 5.43
C ILE A 71 4.17 18.41 6.84
N ASP A 72 4.87 17.58 7.59
CA ASP A 72 5.24 17.89 8.98
C ASP A 72 6.48 18.79 9.04
N ASN A 73 7.57 18.34 8.44
CA ASN A 73 8.80 19.09 8.37
C ASN A 73 9.58 18.69 7.11
N ILE A 74 9.74 19.62 6.18
CA ILE A 74 10.57 19.41 4.98
C ILE A 74 11.96 19.99 5.25
N ASP A 75 12.96 19.12 5.19
CA ASP A 75 14.33 19.51 4.95
C ASP A 75 14.49 19.90 3.47
N SER A 76 15.29 20.90 3.17
CA SER A 76 15.59 21.37 1.81
C SER A 76 16.19 20.30 0.88
N THR A 77 16.51 19.12 1.40
CA THR A 77 17.02 17.97 0.65
C THR A 77 15.93 17.06 0.07
N VAL A 78 14.68 17.23 0.52
CA VAL A 78 13.56 16.39 0.02
C VAL A 78 13.13 16.89 -1.35
N ASN A 79 13.25 16.05 -2.35
CA ASN A 79 12.68 16.32 -3.66
C ASN A 79 11.17 16.05 -3.61
N ILE A 80 10.38 17.11 -3.73
CA ILE A 80 8.93 17.08 -3.72
C ILE A 80 8.32 17.14 -5.13
N ASP A 81 9.15 17.19 -6.16
CA ASP A 81 8.68 17.19 -7.54
C ASP A 81 8.07 15.84 -7.92
N ASN A 82 6.92 15.88 -8.56
CA ASN A 82 6.22 14.70 -9.07
C ASN A 82 5.75 13.70 -8.02
N LEU A 83 5.38 14.16 -6.85
CA LEU A 83 4.70 13.32 -5.86
C LEU A 83 3.24 13.10 -6.21
N TYR A 84 2.79 11.87 -6.00
CA TYR A 84 1.42 11.46 -6.27
C TYR A 84 0.88 10.61 -5.12
N LEU A 85 -0.37 10.83 -4.77
CA LEU A 85 -1.12 9.94 -3.89
C LEU A 85 -1.70 8.78 -4.72
N GLU A 86 -1.44 7.57 -4.27
CA GLU A 86 -2.03 6.34 -4.81
C GLU A 86 -2.86 5.66 -3.72
N ILE A 87 -4.09 5.29 -4.04
CA ILE A 87 -5.06 4.73 -3.10
C ILE A 87 -5.49 3.35 -3.57
N PHE A 88 -5.36 2.38 -2.69
CA PHE A 88 -5.80 1.00 -2.91
C PHE A 88 -6.83 0.61 -1.85
N VAL A 89 -7.86 -0.10 -2.28
CA VAL A 89 -8.73 -0.86 -1.38
C VAL A 89 -8.14 -2.25 -1.27
N VAL A 90 -7.93 -2.71 -0.05
CA VAL A 90 -7.39 -4.04 0.22
C VAL A 90 -8.33 -4.82 1.12
N GLU A 91 -8.33 -6.13 0.98
CA GLU A 91 -9.02 -7.05 1.88
C GLU A 91 -7.99 -7.88 2.63
N ASP A 92 -8.20 -8.00 3.92
CA ASP A 92 -7.33 -8.79 4.80
C ASP A 92 -8.00 -10.12 5.15
N ASP A 93 -7.22 -11.05 5.71
CA ASP A 93 -7.68 -12.34 6.24
C ASP A 93 -8.54 -13.18 5.28
N ILE A 94 -8.17 -13.19 3.98
CA ILE A 94 -8.85 -14.03 3.00
C ILE A 94 -8.36 -15.48 3.15
N TYR A 95 -9.20 -16.31 3.73
CA TYR A 95 -8.89 -17.74 3.91
C TYR A 95 -9.13 -18.50 2.63
N SER A 96 -8.08 -18.97 1.99
CA SER A 96 -8.14 -19.66 0.70
C SER A 96 -7.21 -20.87 0.62
N TYR A 97 -7.60 -21.83 -0.20
CA TYR A 97 -6.78 -23.02 -0.48
C TYR A 97 -5.84 -22.78 -1.66
N TRP A 98 -4.56 -22.99 -1.42
CA TRP A 98 -3.52 -22.84 -2.44
C TRP A 98 -3.10 -24.23 -2.95
N GLY A 99 -3.68 -24.65 -4.07
CA GLY A 99 -3.49 -25.98 -4.64
C GLY A 99 -2.04 -26.31 -5.00
N THR A 100 -1.18 -25.32 -5.28
CA THR A 100 0.23 -25.52 -5.60
C THR A 100 1.06 -25.98 -4.41
N VAL A 101 0.65 -25.67 -3.19
CA VAL A 101 1.34 -26.04 -1.94
C VAL A 101 0.48 -26.95 -1.06
N ASP A 102 -0.71 -27.32 -1.53
CA ASP A 102 -1.66 -28.20 -0.84
C ASP A 102 -1.98 -27.73 0.60
N GLN A 103 -2.19 -26.45 0.78
CA GLN A 103 -2.42 -25.85 2.10
C GLN A 103 -3.44 -24.72 2.06
N TRP A 104 -4.12 -24.51 3.19
CA TRP A 104 -4.95 -23.35 3.45
C TRP A 104 -4.10 -22.20 4.00
N HIS A 105 -4.32 -21.01 3.48
CA HIS A 105 -3.62 -19.79 3.88
C HIS A 105 -4.58 -18.66 4.12
N ASN A 106 -4.19 -17.76 5.02
CA ASN A 106 -4.76 -16.43 5.12
C ASN A 106 -3.95 -15.49 4.23
N ALA A 107 -4.56 -15.05 3.13
CA ALA A 107 -3.97 -13.99 2.34
C ALA A 107 -4.20 -12.64 3.05
N ARG A 108 -3.15 -11.84 3.11
CA ARG A 108 -3.15 -10.55 3.81
C ARG A 108 -3.03 -9.41 2.82
N ASN A 109 -3.80 -8.34 3.05
CA ASN A 109 -3.73 -7.10 2.26
C ASN A 109 -3.85 -7.33 0.75
N VAL A 110 -4.81 -8.16 0.33
CA VAL A 110 -5.06 -8.46 -1.09
C VAL A 110 -5.70 -7.24 -1.76
N ALA A 111 -5.06 -6.70 -2.78
CA ALA A 111 -5.60 -5.56 -3.52
C ALA A 111 -6.90 -5.94 -4.23
N ARG A 112 -8.00 -5.27 -3.89
CA ARG A 112 -9.32 -5.45 -4.48
C ARG A 112 -9.63 -4.38 -5.51
N LYS A 113 -9.23 -3.14 -5.22
CA LYS A 113 -9.48 -2.03 -6.12
C LYS A 113 -8.33 -1.02 -6.09
N TYR A 114 -7.98 -0.51 -7.23
CA TYR A 114 -7.04 0.59 -7.35
C TYR A 114 -7.83 1.86 -7.70
N ILE A 115 -8.06 2.72 -6.71
CA ILE A 115 -8.90 3.91 -6.81
C ILE A 115 -8.25 4.93 -7.76
N THR A 116 -6.97 5.20 -7.54
CA THR A 116 -6.19 6.19 -8.31
C THR A 116 -5.45 5.54 -9.48
N LYS A 117 -6.15 4.76 -10.30
CA LYS A 117 -5.59 4.04 -11.47
C LYS A 117 -4.53 4.81 -12.22
N GLY A 118 -3.31 4.28 -12.22
CA GLY A 118 -2.07 4.86 -12.72
C GLY A 118 -2.13 5.65 -14.03
N GLY A 119 -1.22 6.59 -14.16
CA GLY A 119 -1.00 7.40 -15.34
C GLY A 119 -1.86 8.67 -15.41
N GLN A 120 -3.16 8.56 -15.59
CA GLN A 120 -4.05 9.73 -15.76
C GLN A 120 -4.92 10.05 -14.53
N GLN A 121 -4.95 9.16 -13.54
CA GLN A 121 -5.78 9.31 -12.34
C GLN A 121 -4.97 9.42 -11.04
N LYS A 122 -3.65 9.44 -11.13
CA LYS A 122 -2.81 9.76 -9.98
C LYS A 122 -3.14 11.16 -9.49
N LEU A 123 -3.34 11.30 -8.19
CA LEU A 123 -3.63 12.58 -7.57
C LEU A 123 -2.31 13.29 -7.27
N PRO A 124 -1.96 14.37 -7.99
CA PRO A 124 -0.73 15.09 -7.72
C PRO A 124 -0.84 15.79 -6.36
N ILE A 125 0.23 15.69 -5.58
CA ILE A 125 0.37 16.44 -4.33
C ILE A 125 0.97 17.79 -4.67
N THR A 126 0.27 18.86 -4.31
CA THR A 126 0.64 20.23 -4.70
C THR A 126 1.16 21.08 -3.54
N ILE A 127 1.09 20.57 -2.31
CA ILE A 127 1.63 21.24 -1.12
C ILE A 127 3.15 21.15 -1.09
N LEU A 128 3.83 22.26 -0.74
CA LEU A 128 5.27 22.41 -0.85
C LEU A 128 5.95 22.87 0.44
N GLU A 129 5.19 23.21 1.49
CA GLU A 129 5.72 23.83 2.70
C GLU A 129 5.31 23.07 3.96
N SER A 130 6.18 23.07 4.95
CA SER A 130 5.90 22.51 6.27
C SER A 130 4.61 23.08 6.87
N GLY A 131 3.78 22.21 7.42
CA GLY A 131 2.48 22.56 8.01
C GLY A 131 1.34 22.70 7.02
N GLN A 132 1.60 22.56 5.71
CA GLN A 132 0.53 22.48 4.72
C GLN A 132 -0.08 21.09 4.67
N SER A 133 -1.39 21.03 4.45
CA SER A 133 -2.10 19.79 4.16
C SER A 133 -2.97 19.92 2.91
N GLU A 134 -3.20 18.80 2.27
CA GLU A 134 -4.12 18.65 1.13
C GLU A 134 -5.03 17.47 1.37
N VAL A 135 -6.33 17.63 1.10
CA VAL A 135 -7.35 16.61 1.34
C VAL A 135 -7.95 16.14 0.04
N PHE A 136 -7.94 14.83 -0.16
CA PHE A 136 -8.50 14.15 -1.32
C PHE A 136 -9.74 13.37 -0.89
N TYR A 137 -10.88 13.63 -1.53
CA TYR A 137 -12.14 12.91 -1.31
C TYR A 137 -12.33 11.85 -2.38
N SER A 138 -12.76 10.68 -1.97
CA SER A 138 -13.07 9.59 -2.90
C SER A 138 -14.12 8.67 -2.31
N ASP A 139 -14.62 7.77 -3.17
CA ASP A 139 -15.57 6.74 -2.80
C ASP A 139 -15.34 5.46 -3.60
N PHE A 140 -15.89 4.36 -3.11
CA PHE A 140 -15.95 3.11 -3.84
C PHE A 140 -17.14 2.27 -3.38
N ASN A 141 -17.61 1.40 -4.28
CA ASN A 141 -18.61 0.42 -3.93
C ASN A 141 -17.94 -0.85 -3.41
N LEU A 142 -18.49 -1.38 -2.31
CA LEU A 142 -18.21 -2.72 -1.84
C LEU A 142 -18.80 -3.75 -2.82
N GLU A 143 -18.14 -4.86 -2.97
CA GLU A 143 -18.63 -5.96 -3.78
C GLU A 143 -19.10 -7.10 -2.87
N ASP A 144 -20.21 -7.76 -3.22
CA ASP A 144 -20.80 -8.86 -2.45
C ASP A 144 -19.83 -10.01 -2.18
N ALA A 145 -18.81 -10.16 -3.03
CA ALA A 145 -17.80 -11.20 -2.89
C ALA A 145 -16.72 -10.88 -1.83
N TRP A 146 -16.74 -9.68 -1.25
CA TRP A 146 -15.74 -9.26 -0.26
C TRP A 146 -16.27 -9.44 1.17
N GLU A 147 -15.40 -9.81 2.08
CA GLU A 147 -15.71 -9.75 3.52
C GLU A 147 -15.57 -8.30 4.00
N HIS A 148 -16.69 -7.58 4.10
CA HIS A 148 -16.71 -6.13 4.32
C HIS A 148 -16.00 -5.70 5.61
N SER A 149 -16.03 -6.55 6.65
CA SER A 149 -15.32 -6.28 7.91
C SER A 149 -13.79 -6.30 7.77
N ASN A 150 -13.27 -6.88 6.69
CA ASN A 150 -11.84 -7.04 6.42
C ASN A 150 -11.31 -6.02 5.41
N ILE A 151 -12.16 -5.11 4.93
CA ILE A 151 -11.76 -4.08 3.96
C ILE A 151 -11.01 -2.96 4.67
N LYS A 152 -9.92 -2.52 4.02
CA LYS A 152 -9.05 -1.40 4.44
C LYS A 152 -8.72 -0.52 3.23
N ILE A 153 -8.33 0.70 3.52
CA ILE A 153 -7.83 1.68 2.55
C ILE A 153 -6.40 2.02 2.90
#